data_b51d545308839471338cced502462519
#
_entry.id   b51d545308839471338cced502462519
#
_cell.length_a   1.000
_cell.length_b   1.000
_cell.length_c   1.000
_cell.angle_alpha   90.00
_cell.angle_beta   90.00
_cell.angle_gamma   90.00
#
_symmetry.space_group_name_H-M   'P 1'
#
loop_
_entity.id
_entity.type
_entity.pdbx_description
1 polymer ?
#
loop_
_entity_poly.entity_id
_entity_poly.type
_entity_poly.pdbx_seq_one_letter_code
_entity_poly.pdbx_strand_id
1 'polypeptide(L)'
;MSLVSRTDALAVRQSVKKSNNYCGSIASAFYVMMNNFHSLDNVWDDYEIERLLLKQQQLEVEGIKNREPKRTDIVVFNPSSAGKCPRELFYKNTTIVPEGLNLYPYNKRWSSNGTAVHSRIQRDLLYAQKYLRDNPFRVAKAKDVLGDKCRKDRANLPAWESNILNTVEFTHNGQHFGIRGMADGFLWYNRQLVNLEIKTKSTTVAAVGTYKMKEPMHHHVMQCICYSLLFDGDPYEDRTDISILFYESLAKDEWSKGAEARPDIRAFQINVTKDMRIALLDKFAMVTEHVSNGEVPMADTSKCLFCPYKSTCGGEE
;
A
#
# COMPACT_ATOMS: atom_id res chain seq x y z
N MET A 1 25.95 -8.43 11.01
CA MET A 1 25.82 -6.99 10.64
C MET A 1 24.43 -6.79 10.08
N SER A 2 23.63 -5.91 10.64
CA SER A 2 22.27 -5.63 10.13
C SER A 2 22.41 -4.97 8.77
N LEU A 3 22.09 -5.67 7.68
CA LEU A 3 22.21 -5.21 6.29
C LEU A 3 21.10 -4.26 5.81
N VAL A 4 20.11 -3.99 6.64
CA VAL A 4 19.31 -2.78 6.48
C VAL A 4 19.95 -1.77 7.41
N SER A 5 20.88 -0.99 6.88
CA SER A 5 21.64 -0.08 7.70
C SER A 5 20.71 0.90 8.43
N ARG A 6 21.07 1.30 9.65
CA ARG A 6 20.43 2.43 10.35
C ARG A 6 20.31 3.66 9.43
N THR A 7 21.15 3.78 8.44
CA THR A 7 21.14 4.80 7.38
C THR A 7 19.89 4.74 6.50
N ASP A 8 19.40 3.56 6.10
CA ASP A 8 18.23 3.46 5.22
C ASP A 8 16.95 3.82 5.97
N ALA A 9 16.82 3.37 7.21
CA ALA A 9 15.72 3.77 8.09
C ALA A 9 15.76 5.27 8.41
N LEU A 10 16.95 5.87 8.54
CA LEU A 10 17.13 7.31 8.75
C LEU A 10 16.82 8.11 7.50
N ALA A 11 17.22 7.66 6.31
CA ALA A 11 16.92 8.31 5.05
C ALA A 11 15.40 8.33 4.78
N VAL A 12 14.72 7.20 5.00
CA VAL A 12 13.25 7.11 4.93
C VAL A 12 12.59 8.08 5.93
N ARG A 13 13.04 8.10 7.19
CA ARG A 13 12.51 9.01 8.22
C ARG A 13 12.75 10.49 7.87
N GLN A 14 13.89 10.84 7.34
CA GLN A 14 14.21 12.22 6.93
C GLN A 14 13.38 12.68 5.75
N SER A 15 13.18 11.81 4.73
CA SER A 15 12.32 12.10 3.59
C SER A 15 10.88 12.34 4.02
N VAL A 16 10.32 11.48 4.88
CA VAL A 16 8.95 11.61 5.41
C VAL A 16 8.81 12.86 6.27
N LYS A 17 9.76 13.17 7.16
CA LYS A 17 9.74 14.40 7.98
C LYS A 17 9.79 15.65 7.12
N LYS A 18 10.64 15.68 6.10
CA LYS A 18 10.79 16.82 5.20
C LYS A 18 9.50 17.09 4.41
N SER A 19 8.80 16.03 3.95
CA SER A 19 7.57 16.17 3.18
C SER A 19 6.33 16.55 4.03
N ASN A 20 6.29 16.17 5.31
CA ASN A 20 5.12 16.44 6.18
C ASN A 20 5.17 17.76 6.96
N ASN A 21 6.34 18.44 6.98
CA ASN A 21 6.48 19.75 7.64
C ASN A 21 6.07 20.94 6.76
N TYR A 22 5.64 20.70 5.50
CA TYR A 22 5.18 21.75 4.60
C TYR A 22 3.65 21.90 4.64
N CYS A 23 3.20 23.06 5.07
CA CYS A 23 1.87 23.56 4.76
C CYS A 23 1.81 23.68 3.22
N GLY A 24 1.08 22.75 2.53
CA GLY A 24 1.05 22.68 1.06
C GLY A 24 1.49 21.34 0.47
N SER A 25 1.77 20.31 1.28
CA SER A 25 2.04 18.97 0.76
C SER A 25 0.78 18.36 0.09
N ILE A 26 1.01 17.46 -0.89
CA ILE A 26 -0.09 16.74 -1.57
C ILE A 26 -0.93 15.96 -0.55
N ALA A 27 -0.31 15.39 0.47
CA ALA A 27 -1.03 14.70 1.55
C ALA A 27 -1.92 15.64 2.38
N SER A 28 -1.47 16.87 2.62
CA SER A 28 -2.30 17.89 3.28
C SER A 28 -3.50 18.31 2.42
N ALA A 29 -3.29 18.47 1.11
CA ALA A 29 -4.38 18.75 0.17
C ALA A 29 -5.39 17.59 0.12
N PHE A 30 -4.90 16.33 0.15
CA PHE A 30 -5.74 15.15 0.21
C PHE A 30 -6.57 15.08 1.49
N TYR A 31 -5.95 15.33 2.65
CA TYR A 31 -6.63 15.40 3.94
C TYR A 31 -7.75 16.44 3.93
N VAL A 32 -7.48 17.65 3.43
CA VAL A 32 -8.48 18.72 3.32
C VAL A 32 -9.60 18.34 2.37
N MET A 33 -9.27 17.76 1.21
CA MET A 33 -10.25 17.29 0.22
C MET A 33 -11.21 16.27 0.83
N MET A 34 -10.70 15.27 1.56
CA MET A 34 -11.54 14.24 2.21
C MET A 34 -12.49 14.85 3.25
N ASN A 35 -12.00 15.76 4.12
CA ASN A 35 -12.84 16.43 5.09
C ASN A 35 -13.91 17.30 4.43
N ASN A 36 -13.57 18.07 3.39
CA ASN A 36 -14.52 18.90 2.65
C ASN A 36 -15.60 18.03 1.99
N PHE A 37 -15.20 16.88 1.39
CA PHE A 37 -16.15 15.97 0.79
C PHE A 37 -17.13 15.39 1.83
N HIS A 38 -16.62 14.91 2.96
CA HIS A 38 -17.48 14.37 4.03
C HIS A 38 -18.32 15.42 4.77
N SER A 39 -18.10 16.71 4.49
CA SER A 39 -18.95 17.80 4.99
C SER A 39 -20.10 18.14 4.04
N LEU A 40 -20.17 17.51 2.86
CA LEU A 40 -21.29 17.71 1.93
C LEU A 40 -22.50 16.89 2.34
N ASP A 41 -23.70 17.49 2.20
CA ASP A 41 -24.95 16.78 2.39
C ASP A 41 -25.33 15.95 1.14
N ASN A 42 -25.66 14.68 1.33
CA ASN A 42 -26.37 13.81 0.38
C ASN A 42 -25.89 13.81 -1.09
N VAL A 43 -24.67 13.27 -1.35
CA VAL A 43 -24.11 13.14 -2.72
C VAL A 43 -23.95 11.69 -3.19
N TRP A 44 -24.77 10.75 -2.71
CA TRP A 44 -24.51 9.32 -2.83
C TRP A 44 -25.32 8.59 -3.91
N ASP A 45 -26.15 9.30 -4.70
CA ASP A 45 -27.01 8.73 -5.74
C ASP A 45 -26.61 9.20 -7.13
N ASP A 46 -25.47 8.71 -7.63
CA ASP A 46 -25.00 9.00 -8.97
C ASP A 46 -24.99 7.75 -9.85
N TYR A 47 -25.90 7.71 -10.83
CA TYR A 47 -26.07 6.58 -11.74
C TYR A 47 -24.78 6.20 -12.49
N GLU A 48 -24.00 7.18 -12.97
CA GLU A 48 -22.79 6.91 -13.74
C GLU A 48 -21.68 6.32 -12.87
N ILE A 49 -21.54 6.81 -11.64
CA ILE A 49 -20.59 6.26 -10.68
C ILE A 49 -20.99 4.84 -10.29
N GLU A 50 -22.26 4.61 -9.93
CA GLU A 50 -22.73 3.27 -9.57
C GLU A 50 -22.61 2.26 -10.73
N ARG A 51 -22.90 2.69 -11.96
CA ARG A 51 -22.71 1.86 -13.15
C ARG A 51 -21.24 1.50 -13.38
N LEU A 52 -20.32 2.44 -13.11
CA LEU A 52 -18.88 2.21 -13.21
C LEU A 52 -18.41 1.15 -12.19
N LEU A 53 -18.87 1.28 -10.95
CA LEU A 53 -18.56 0.33 -9.87
C LEU A 53 -19.15 -1.05 -10.13
N LEU A 54 -20.38 -1.12 -10.66
CA LEU A 54 -21.00 -2.38 -11.08
C LEU A 54 -20.20 -3.07 -12.16
N LYS A 55 -19.74 -2.33 -13.18
CA LYS A 55 -18.88 -2.88 -14.24
C LYS A 55 -17.57 -3.44 -13.68
N GLN A 56 -16.93 -2.73 -12.74
CA GLN A 56 -15.74 -3.22 -12.05
C GLN A 56 -16.03 -4.54 -11.35
N GLN A 57 -17.11 -4.61 -10.57
CA GLN A 57 -17.47 -5.81 -9.82
C GLN A 57 -17.72 -7.01 -10.76
N GLN A 58 -18.38 -6.80 -11.91
CA GLN A 58 -18.56 -7.84 -12.92
C GLN A 58 -17.22 -8.42 -13.39
N LEU A 59 -16.24 -7.54 -13.72
CA LEU A 59 -14.91 -7.98 -14.15
C LEU A 59 -14.09 -8.64 -13.03
N GLU A 60 -14.34 -8.29 -11.78
CA GLU A 60 -13.74 -8.98 -10.64
C GLU A 60 -14.26 -10.42 -10.50
N VAL A 61 -15.57 -10.61 -10.63
CA VAL A 61 -16.20 -11.95 -10.63
C VAL A 61 -15.67 -12.81 -11.77
N GLU A 62 -15.56 -12.25 -12.97
CA GLU A 62 -14.94 -12.94 -14.12
C GLU A 62 -13.47 -13.30 -13.85
N GLY A 63 -12.71 -12.39 -13.20
CA GLY A 63 -11.34 -12.63 -12.79
C GLY A 63 -11.15 -13.75 -11.77
N ILE A 64 -12.15 -13.97 -10.90
CA ILE A 64 -12.15 -15.13 -9.98
C ILE A 64 -12.25 -16.43 -10.76
N LYS A 65 -13.14 -16.49 -11.76
CA LYS A 65 -13.34 -17.67 -12.62
C LYS A 65 -12.07 -18.00 -13.43
N ASN A 66 -11.37 -16.98 -13.88
CA ASN A 66 -10.21 -17.08 -14.78
C ASN A 66 -8.88 -16.83 -14.04
N ARG A 67 -8.81 -17.17 -12.75
CA ARG A 67 -7.61 -16.93 -11.95
C ARG A 67 -6.42 -17.76 -12.45
N GLU A 68 -5.37 -17.07 -12.89
CA GLU A 68 -4.11 -17.71 -13.23
C GLU A 68 -3.46 -18.37 -12.00
N PRO A 69 -2.85 -19.55 -12.17
CA PRO A 69 -2.09 -20.19 -11.10
C PRO A 69 -0.92 -19.29 -10.65
N LYS A 70 -0.53 -19.44 -9.39
CA LYS A 70 0.66 -18.74 -8.88
C LYS A 70 1.90 -19.26 -9.62
N ARG A 71 2.73 -18.34 -10.11
CA ARG A 71 4.04 -18.70 -10.67
C ARG A 71 4.92 -19.32 -9.58
N THR A 72 5.61 -20.39 -9.94
CA THR A 72 6.53 -21.14 -9.06
C THR A 72 7.94 -21.27 -9.64
N ASP A 73 8.14 -20.78 -10.86
CA ASP A 73 9.40 -20.82 -11.60
C ASP A 73 10.40 -19.74 -11.17
N ILE A 74 9.94 -18.68 -10.53
CA ILE A 74 10.76 -17.61 -9.96
C ILE A 74 10.26 -17.22 -8.57
N VAL A 75 11.13 -16.59 -7.78
CA VAL A 75 10.75 -15.97 -6.51
C VAL A 75 9.88 -14.75 -6.80
N VAL A 76 8.70 -14.66 -6.18
CA VAL A 76 7.78 -13.54 -6.39
C VAL A 76 7.44 -12.86 -5.07
N PHE A 77 7.74 -11.58 -4.98
CA PHE A 77 7.38 -10.72 -3.86
C PHE A 77 6.08 -9.97 -4.11
N ASN A 78 5.45 -9.50 -3.04
CA ASN A 78 4.29 -8.62 -3.14
C ASN A 78 4.47 -7.36 -2.26
N PRO A 79 3.83 -6.23 -2.62
CA PRO A 79 4.00 -4.97 -1.92
C PRO A 79 3.72 -5.06 -0.41
N SER A 80 2.67 -5.76 0.00
CA SER A 80 2.32 -5.93 1.42
C SER A 80 3.37 -6.70 2.23
N SER A 81 4.26 -7.43 1.58
CA SER A 81 5.36 -8.15 2.22
C SER A 81 6.71 -7.41 2.17
N ALA A 82 6.83 -6.29 1.46
CA ALA A 82 8.08 -5.55 1.30
C ALA A 82 8.74 -5.17 2.63
N GLY A 83 7.93 -4.84 3.65
CA GLY A 83 8.39 -4.50 4.99
C GLY A 83 8.71 -5.69 5.91
N LYS A 84 8.54 -6.93 5.45
CA LYS A 84 8.75 -8.14 6.25
C LYS A 84 10.23 -8.44 6.50
N CYS A 85 10.50 -9.26 7.53
CA CYS A 85 11.82 -9.80 7.81
C CYS A 85 12.34 -10.62 6.60
N PRO A 86 13.64 -10.54 6.24
CA PRO A 86 14.22 -11.36 5.18
C PRO A 86 13.95 -12.87 5.36
N ARG A 87 14.07 -13.39 6.57
CA ARG A 87 13.79 -14.80 6.89
C ARG A 87 12.30 -15.14 6.69
N GLU A 88 11.37 -14.25 7.04
CA GLU A 88 9.94 -14.45 6.74
C GLU A 88 9.69 -14.50 5.23
N LEU A 89 10.35 -13.63 4.45
CA LEU A 89 10.27 -13.64 2.99
C LEU A 89 10.85 -14.92 2.39
N PHE A 90 11.95 -15.42 2.93
CA PHE A 90 12.56 -16.69 2.56
C PHE A 90 11.56 -17.85 2.77
N TYR A 91 11.04 -18.03 3.97
CA TYR A 91 10.08 -19.09 4.27
C TYR A 91 8.84 -19.02 3.39
N LYS A 92 8.36 -17.83 3.09
CA LYS A 92 7.19 -17.60 2.24
C LYS A 92 7.39 -18.02 0.78
N ASN A 93 8.64 -18.06 0.33
CA ASN A 93 9.03 -18.48 -1.02
C ASN A 93 9.68 -19.88 -1.08
N THR A 94 9.63 -20.62 0.02
CA THR A 94 10.02 -22.03 0.10
C THR A 94 8.81 -22.91 0.35
N THR A 95 9.01 -24.21 0.50
CA THR A 95 7.97 -25.19 0.82
C THR A 95 7.54 -25.18 2.30
N ILE A 96 8.14 -24.33 3.11
CA ILE A 96 7.84 -24.25 4.55
C ILE A 96 6.44 -23.64 4.75
N VAL A 97 5.59 -24.42 5.38
CA VAL A 97 4.21 -24.03 5.68
C VAL A 97 4.22 -23.10 6.90
N PRO A 98 3.58 -21.94 6.83
CA PRO A 98 3.43 -21.08 8.00
C PRO A 98 2.64 -21.80 9.09
N GLU A 99 3.05 -21.60 10.33
CA GLU A 99 2.23 -22.01 11.46
C GLU A 99 0.86 -21.36 11.35
N GLY A 100 -0.18 -22.15 11.63
CA GLY A 100 -1.53 -21.60 11.67
C GLY A 100 -1.56 -20.48 12.71
N LEU A 101 -1.56 -19.24 12.25
CA LEU A 101 -1.90 -18.15 13.14
C LEU A 101 -3.24 -18.49 13.75
N ASN A 102 -3.31 -18.61 15.08
CA ASN A 102 -4.58 -18.71 15.79
C ASN A 102 -5.36 -17.41 15.55
N LEU A 103 -5.96 -17.30 14.37
CA LEU A 103 -6.77 -16.15 13.98
C LEU A 103 -8.10 -16.27 14.72
N TYR A 104 -8.22 -15.51 15.78
CA TYR A 104 -9.50 -15.36 16.46
C TYR A 104 -10.56 -14.79 15.50
N PRO A 105 -11.85 -15.13 15.66
CA PRO A 105 -12.91 -14.65 14.79
C PRO A 105 -12.95 -13.11 14.63
N TYR A 106 -12.56 -12.36 15.64
CA TYR A 106 -12.51 -10.91 15.58
C TYR A 106 -11.42 -10.38 14.62
N ASN A 107 -10.30 -11.09 14.45
CA ASN A 107 -9.25 -10.70 13.50
C ASN A 107 -9.78 -10.72 12.06
N LYS A 108 -10.57 -11.74 11.72
CA LYS A 108 -11.23 -11.83 10.41
C LYS A 108 -12.22 -10.70 10.20
N ARG A 109 -13.00 -10.35 11.24
CA ARG A 109 -13.94 -9.21 11.18
C ARG A 109 -13.19 -7.88 10.99
N TRP A 110 -12.05 -7.67 11.67
CA TRP A 110 -11.24 -6.48 11.49
C TRP A 110 -10.69 -6.35 10.07
N SER A 111 -10.19 -7.45 9.51
CA SER A 111 -9.72 -7.47 8.13
C SER A 111 -10.85 -7.14 7.15
N SER A 112 -12.04 -7.73 7.33
CA SER A 112 -13.21 -7.46 6.51
C SER A 112 -13.66 -5.99 6.60
N ASN A 113 -13.65 -5.40 7.80
CA ASN A 113 -13.95 -3.99 7.99
C ASN A 113 -12.92 -3.09 7.25
N GLY A 114 -11.64 -3.44 7.31
CA GLY A 114 -10.61 -2.74 6.55
C GLY A 114 -10.91 -2.74 5.05
N THR A 115 -11.24 -3.89 4.47
CA THR A 115 -11.63 -4.00 3.06
C THR A 115 -12.85 -3.16 2.72
N ALA A 116 -13.88 -3.15 3.58
CA ALA A 116 -15.07 -2.32 3.38
C ALA A 116 -14.75 -0.82 3.37
N VAL A 117 -13.80 -0.39 4.21
CA VAL A 117 -13.34 1.01 4.24
C VAL A 117 -12.59 1.38 2.97
N HIS A 118 -11.73 0.50 2.43
CA HIS A 118 -11.07 0.74 1.14
C HIS A 118 -12.12 0.98 0.05
N SER A 119 -13.10 0.10 -0.09
CA SER A 119 -14.19 0.25 -1.07
C SER A 119 -14.98 1.55 -0.89
N ARG A 120 -15.26 1.94 0.36
CA ARG A 120 -15.94 3.20 0.66
C ARG A 120 -15.10 4.40 0.25
N ILE A 121 -13.81 4.46 0.64
CA ILE A 121 -12.92 5.56 0.28
C ILE A 121 -12.77 5.67 -1.24
N GLN A 122 -12.62 4.56 -1.95
CA GLN A 122 -12.54 4.52 -3.41
C GLN A 122 -13.81 5.10 -4.05
N ARG A 123 -14.99 4.75 -3.52
CA ARG A 123 -16.26 5.34 -3.93
C ARG A 123 -16.31 6.84 -3.63
N ASP A 124 -15.92 7.24 -2.40
CA ASP A 124 -15.85 8.65 -1.97
C ASP A 124 -14.99 9.49 -2.92
N LEU A 125 -13.87 8.96 -3.41
CA LEU A 125 -12.99 9.65 -4.36
C LEU A 125 -13.68 9.95 -5.71
N LEU A 126 -14.51 9.04 -6.22
CA LEU A 126 -15.28 9.27 -7.43
C LEU A 126 -16.32 10.37 -7.23
N TYR A 127 -17.00 10.34 -6.10
CA TYR A 127 -17.99 11.38 -5.73
C TYR A 127 -17.30 12.72 -5.47
N ALA A 128 -16.18 12.75 -4.74
CA ALA A 128 -15.43 13.97 -4.50
C ALA A 128 -14.92 14.59 -5.82
N GLN A 129 -14.49 13.80 -6.77
CA GLN A 129 -14.08 14.26 -8.10
C GLN A 129 -15.22 14.96 -8.84
N LYS A 130 -16.46 14.49 -8.67
CA LYS A 130 -17.63 14.99 -9.40
C LYS A 130 -18.30 16.18 -8.68
N TYR A 131 -18.36 16.15 -7.36
CA TYR A 131 -19.19 17.05 -6.56
C TYR A 131 -18.44 18.14 -5.78
N LEU A 132 -17.12 17.97 -5.55
CA LEU A 132 -16.32 19.07 -4.99
C LEU A 132 -15.86 20.02 -6.10
N ARG A 133 -16.24 21.30 -5.97
CA ARG A 133 -15.97 22.33 -6.99
C ARG A 133 -14.47 22.51 -7.24
N ASP A 134 -13.66 22.61 -6.20
CA ASP A 134 -12.22 22.93 -6.28
C ASP A 134 -11.35 21.73 -5.91
N ASN A 135 -11.74 20.54 -6.38
CA ASN A 135 -10.98 19.33 -6.12
C ASN A 135 -9.74 19.23 -7.02
N PRO A 136 -8.51 19.29 -6.46
CA PRO A 136 -7.29 19.16 -7.24
C PRO A 136 -6.98 17.70 -7.62
N PHE A 137 -7.71 16.73 -7.04
CA PHE A 137 -7.51 15.31 -7.30
C PHE A 137 -8.50 14.76 -8.31
N ARG A 138 -8.02 13.88 -9.16
CA ARG A 138 -8.82 13.07 -10.06
C ARG A 138 -8.39 11.62 -9.97
N VAL A 139 -9.33 10.70 -9.95
CA VAL A 139 -9.04 9.26 -9.99
C VAL A 139 -8.40 8.94 -11.35
N ALA A 140 -7.21 8.34 -11.32
CA ALA A 140 -6.55 7.89 -12.53
C ALA A 140 -7.28 6.68 -13.13
N LYS A 141 -7.15 6.49 -14.44
CA LYS A 141 -7.66 5.30 -15.13
C LYS A 141 -6.59 4.20 -15.16
N ALA A 142 -7.00 2.96 -15.21
CA ALA A 142 -6.06 1.83 -15.26
C ALA A 142 -5.04 1.95 -16.40
N LYS A 143 -5.46 2.48 -17.57
CA LYS A 143 -4.55 2.75 -18.70
C LYS A 143 -3.50 3.82 -18.41
N ASP A 144 -3.79 4.77 -17.52
CA ASP A 144 -2.87 5.86 -17.18
C ASP A 144 -1.70 5.32 -16.35
N VAL A 145 -1.89 4.20 -15.66
CA VAL A 145 -0.91 3.54 -14.80
C VAL A 145 -0.18 2.40 -15.52
N LEU A 146 -0.91 1.58 -16.26
CA LEU A 146 -0.36 0.39 -16.91
C LEU A 146 0.08 0.60 -18.36
N GLY A 147 -0.29 1.73 -18.98
CA GLY A 147 0.01 2.00 -20.40
C GLY A 147 -0.48 0.86 -21.30
N ASP A 148 0.42 0.40 -22.17
CA ASP A 148 0.11 -0.67 -23.15
C ASP A 148 -0.12 -2.05 -22.51
N LYS A 149 0.30 -2.26 -21.27
CA LYS A 149 0.04 -3.49 -20.50
C LYS A 149 -1.41 -3.55 -20.00
N CYS A 150 -2.16 -2.45 -20.11
CA CYS A 150 -3.52 -2.39 -19.61
C CYS A 150 -4.48 -3.19 -20.48
N ARG A 151 -5.25 -4.07 -19.87
CA ARG A 151 -6.33 -4.79 -20.54
C ARG A 151 -7.36 -3.81 -21.08
N LYS A 152 -7.78 -3.99 -22.35
CA LYS A 152 -8.73 -3.09 -23.04
C LYS A 152 -10.06 -2.94 -22.30
N ASP A 153 -10.58 -4.03 -21.71
CA ASP A 153 -11.82 -4.05 -20.94
C ASP A 153 -11.74 -3.23 -19.63
N ARG A 154 -10.54 -3.05 -19.09
CA ARG A 154 -10.26 -2.29 -17.84
C ARG A 154 -9.70 -0.90 -18.07
N ALA A 155 -9.31 -0.54 -19.29
CA ALA A 155 -8.56 0.68 -19.60
C ALA A 155 -9.18 1.98 -19.05
N ASN A 156 -10.51 2.06 -19.04
CA ASN A 156 -11.24 3.24 -18.56
C ASN A 156 -11.80 3.09 -17.14
N LEU A 157 -11.49 1.97 -16.46
CA LEU A 157 -11.85 1.79 -15.06
C LEU A 157 -10.87 2.55 -14.16
N PRO A 158 -11.27 2.86 -12.92
CA PRO A 158 -10.39 3.48 -11.94
C PRO A 158 -9.12 2.64 -11.71
N ALA A 159 -8.00 3.32 -11.54
CA ALA A 159 -6.70 2.70 -11.32
C ALA A 159 -6.54 2.24 -9.87
N TRP A 160 -7.23 1.16 -9.51
CA TRP A 160 -7.11 0.52 -8.19
C TRP A 160 -7.38 -0.97 -8.25
N GLU A 161 -6.93 -1.69 -7.21
CA GLU A 161 -7.18 -3.11 -6.98
C GLU A 161 -6.91 -3.96 -8.24
N SER A 162 -7.82 -4.88 -8.54
CA SER A 162 -7.70 -5.82 -9.65
C SER A 162 -7.65 -5.15 -11.04
N ASN A 163 -8.04 -3.87 -11.15
CA ASN A 163 -7.96 -3.13 -12.42
C ASN A 163 -6.52 -2.84 -12.84
N ILE A 164 -5.61 -2.77 -11.86
CA ILE A 164 -4.18 -2.49 -12.06
C ILE A 164 -3.28 -3.61 -11.52
N LEU A 165 -3.78 -4.84 -11.43
CA LEU A 165 -2.92 -5.97 -11.10
C LEU A 165 -1.76 -6.04 -12.10
N ASN A 166 -0.54 -5.91 -11.60
CA ASN A 166 0.68 -5.92 -12.41
C ASN A 166 1.70 -6.93 -11.89
N THR A 167 2.56 -7.37 -12.79
CA THR A 167 3.73 -8.19 -12.48
C THR A 167 4.91 -7.62 -13.25
N VAL A 168 6.00 -7.35 -12.55
CA VAL A 168 7.26 -6.87 -13.15
C VAL A 168 8.39 -7.78 -12.68
N GLU A 169 9.27 -8.15 -13.58
CA GLU A 169 10.45 -8.97 -13.29
C GLU A 169 11.69 -8.08 -13.29
N PHE A 170 12.59 -8.38 -12.37
CA PHE A 170 13.85 -7.67 -12.19
C PHE A 170 15.01 -8.64 -12.23
N THR A 171 16.12 -8.18 -12.82
CA THR A 171 17.43 -8.79 -12.62
C THR A 171 18.29 -7.77 -11.88
N HIS A 172 18.65 -8.07 -10.63
CA HIS A 172 19.39 -7.17 -9.76
C HIS A 172 20.43 -7.97 -8.95
N ASN A 173 21.67 -7.49 -8.89
CA ASN A 173 22.80 -8.19 -8.24
C ASN A 173 22.93 -9.66 -8.68
N GLY A 174 22.71 -9.95 -9.97
CA GLY A 174 22.77 -11.31 -10.53
C GLY A 174 21.58 -12.20 -10.20
N GLN A 175 20.60 -11.74 -9.45
CA GLN A 175 19.40 -12.49 -9.07
C GLN A 175 18.20 -12.08 -9.91
N HIS A 176 17.37 -13.08 -10.32
CA HIS A 176 16.14 -12.85 -11.07
C HIS A 176 14.91 -13.16 -10.21
N PHE A 177 14.02 -12.19 -10.10
CA PHE A 177 12.80 -12.29 -9.29
C PHE A 177 11.69 -11.41 -9.82
N GLY A 178 10.46 -11.66 -9.35
CA GLY A 178 9.29 -10.88 -9.71
C GLY A 178 8.71 -10.09 -8.54
N ILE A 179 8.05 -8.98 -8.86
CA ILE A 179 7.14 -8.28 -7.95
C ILE A 179 5.74 -8.34 -8.56
N ARG A 180 4.75 -8.82 -7.81
CA ARG A 180 3.35 -8.90 -8.25
C ARG A 180 2.44 -8.27 -7.21
N GLY A 181 1.54 -7.41 -7.67
CA GLY A 181 0.60 -6.75 -6.77
C GLY A 181 -0.35 -5.79 -7.45
N MET A 182 -1.15 -5.15 -6.63
CA MET A 182 -2.10 -4.12 -6.96
C MET A 182 -2.07 -3.06 -5.86
N ALA A 183 -2.37 -1.82 -6.19
CA ALA A 183 -2.42 -0.71 -5.23
C ALA A 183 -3.87 -0.34 -4.89
N ASP A 184 -4.07 0.30 -3.75
CA ASP A 184 -5.39 0.78 -3.32
C ASP A 184 -5.91 1.91 -4.20
N GLY A 185 -5.01 2.66 -4.87
CA GLY A 185 -5.40 3.64 -5.86
C GLY A 185 -4.26 4.45 -6.45
N PHE A 186 -4.57 5.09 -7.59
CA PHE A 186 -3.77 6.15 -8.18
C PHE A 186 -4.64 7.37 -8.47
N LEU A 187 -4.08 8.54 -8.18
CA LEU A 187 -4.74 9.82 -8.36
C LEU A 187 -3.86 10.75 -9.20
N TRP A 188 -4.49 11.54 -10.02
CA TRP A 188 -3.86 12.72 -10.60
C TRP A 188 -3.96 13.89 -9.64
N TYR A 189 -2.84 14.54 -9.35
CA TYR A 189 -2.75 15.82 -8.67
C TYR A 189 -1.96 16.79 -9.54
N ASN A 190 -2.61 17.82 -10.09
CA ASN A 190 -1.95 18.81 -10.95
C ASN A 190 -1.04 18.18 -12.03
N ARG A 191 -1.53 17.17 -12.76
CA ARG A 191 -0.81 16.41 -13.79
C ARG A 191 0.29 15.46 -13.27
N GLN A 192 0.48 15.37 -11.98
CA GLN A 192 1.35 14.38 -11.36
C GLN A 192 0.55 13.15 -10.95
N LEU A 193 1.00 11.98 -11.34
CA LEU A 193 0.43 10.71 -10.89
C LEU A 193 0.93 10.41 -9.48
N VAL A 194 0.01 10.09 -8.57
CA VAL A 194 0.29 9.87 -7.15
C VAL A 194 -0.33 8.55 -6.73
N ASN A 195 0.45 7.67 -6.13
CA ASN A 195 -0.06 6.44 -5.53
C ASN A 195 -0.81 6.76 -4.23
N LEU A 196 -1.91 6.06 -3.99
CA LEU A 196 -2.67 6.10 -2.73
C LEU A 196 -2.63 4.71 -2.09
N GLU A 197 -2.21 4.67 -0.85
CA GLU A 197 -2.29 3.50 0.03
C GLU A 197 -3.16 3.82 1.23
N ILE A 198 -4.15 2.98 1.50
CA ILE A 198 -5.17 3.17 2.54
C ILE A 198 -4.90 2.20 3.69
N LYS A 199 -4.93 2.69 4.91
CA LYS A 199 -4.77 1.89 6.13
C LYS A 199 -5.82 2.24 7.18
N THR A 200 -6.32 1.24 7.85
CA THR A 200 -7.26 1.42 8.95
C THR A 200 -6.63 1.16 10.31
N LYS A 201 -7.12 1.83 11.33
CA LYS A 201 -6.79 1.62 12.75
C LYS A 201 -8.07 1.41 13.53
N SER A 202 -8.11 0.39 14.39
CA SER A 202 -9.32 -0.02 15.11
C SER A 202 -9.24 0.17 16.62
N THR A 203 -8.11 0.64 17.16
CA THR A 203 -7.92 0.69 18.61
C THR A 203 -8.54 1.92 19.27
N THR A 204 -8.16 3.12 18.86
CA THR A 204 -8.68 4.40 19.36
C THR A 204 -8.59 5.46 18.27
N VAL A 205 -9.43 6.52 18.32
CA VAL A 205 -9.28 7.69 17.42
C VAL A 205 -7.88 8.31 17.57
N ALA A 206 -7.36 8.39 18.77
CA ALA A 206 -6.02 8.90 19.02
C ALA A 206 -4.90 8.11 18.29
N ALA A 207 -5.16 6.86 17.83
CA ALA A 207 -4.18 6.06 17.11
C ALA A 207 -3.73 6.69 15.78
N VAL A 208 -4.56 7.52 15.16
CA VAL A 208 -4.24 8.30 13.95
C VAL A 208 -3.95 9.77 14.26
N GLY A 209 -4.15 10.21 15.50
CA GLY A 209 -3.92 11.60 15.93
C GLY A 209 -2.46 12.02 15.86
N THR A 210 -2.23 13.32 15.71
CA THR A 210 -0.89 13.94 15.54
C THR A 210 0.08 13.63 16.66
N TYR A 211 -0.43 13.42 17.86
CA TYR A 211 0.41 13.12 19.04
C TYR A 211 0.96 11.68 19.01
N LYS A 212 0.11 10.69 18.67
CA LYS A 212 0.51 9.28 18.66
C LYS A 212 1.13 8.84 17.33
N MET A 213 0.60 9.33 16.21
CA MET A 213 1.11 9.00 14.87
C MET A 213 1.89 10.20 14.31
N LYS A 214 3.12 10.36 14.77
CA LYS A 214 4.03 11.43 14.30
C LYS A 214 4.62 11.12 12.92
N GLU A 215 4.79 9.86 12.60
CA GLU A 215 5.32 9.34 11.34
C GLU A 215 4.52 8.08 10.92
N PRO A 216 4.49 7.76 9.63
CA PRO A 216 3.82 6.55 9.16
C PRO A 216 4.57 5.30 9.61
N MET A 217 3.87 4.17 9.69
CA MET A 217 4.50 2.90 10.04
C MET A 217 5.47 2.47 8.93
N HIS A 218 6.70 2.12 9.31
CA HIS A 218 7.78 1.78 8.38
C HIS A 218 7.39 0.72 7.34
N HIS A 219 6.69 -0.34 7.74
CA HIS A 219 6.29 -1.39 6.82
C HIS A 219 5.27 -0.92 5.76
N HIS A 220 4.46 0.10 6.04
CA HIS A 220 3.58 0.72 5.06
C HIS A 220 4.37 1.62 4.08
N VAL A 221 5.42 2.29 4.57
CA VAL A 221 6.34 3.03 3.70
C VAL A 221 7.06 2.09 2.74
N MET A 222 7.52 0.92 3.21
CA MET A 222 8.12 -0.11 2.34
C MET A 222 7.14 -0.62 1.28
N GLN A 223 5.86 -0.67 1.57
CA GLN A 223 4.81 -1.00 0.61
C GLN A 223 4.69 0.07 -0.48
N CYS A 224 4.72 1.37 -0.11
CA CYS A 224 4.75 2.47 -1.08
C CYS A 224 5.99 2.43 -1.98
N ILE A 225 7.16 2.13 -1.44
CA ILE A 225 8.40 1.94 -2.22
C ILE A 225 8.23 0.79 -3.22
N CYS A 226 7.62 -0.30 -2.80
CA CYS A 226 7.37 -1.44 -3.67
C CYS A 226 6.39 -1.11 -4.82
N TYR A 227 5.42 -0.23 -4.60
CA TYR A 227 4.54 0.25 -5.67
C TYR A 227 5.28 1.09 -6.70
N SER A 228 6.25 1.92 -6.29
CA SER A 228 7.11 2.65 -7.22
C SER A 228 7.89 1.69 -8.13
N LEU A 229 8.37 0.55 -7.60
CA LEU A 229 9.00 -0.49 -8.42
C LEU A 229 8.01 -1.18 -9.37
N LEU A 230 6.77 -1.35 -8.94
CA LEU A 230 5.78 -2.12 -9.68
C LEU A 230 5.12 -1.34 -10.82
N PHE A 231 4.98 0.00 -10.68
CA PHE A 231 4.16 0.81 -11.59
C PHE A 231 4.92 1.92 -12.33
N ASP A 232 6.09 2.35 -11.85
CA ASP A 232 6.70 3.60 -12.32
C ASP A 232 7.94 3.42 -13.23
N GLY A 233 8.14 2.25 -13.84
CA GLY A 233 9.16 2.05 -14.88
C GLY A 233 10.55 1.71 -14.35
N ASP A 234 11.62 2.36 -14.87
CA ASP A 234 13.00 2.01 -14.54
C ASP A 234 13.35 2.38 -13.07
N PRO A 235 13.68 1.38 -12.22
CA PRO A 235 14.04 1.64 -10.82
C PRO A 235 15.33 2.45 -10.65
N TYR A 236 16.20 2.48 -11.66
CA TYR A 236 17.50 3.15 -11.61
C TYR A 236 17.44 4.60 -12.07
N GLU A 237 16.31 5.04 -12.59
CA GLU A 237 16.10 6.43 -12.98
C GLU A 237 16.15 7.36 -11.76
N ASP A 238 16.83 8.51 -11.93
CA ASP A 238 16.91 9.55 -10.89
C ASP A 238 15.61 10.38 -10.88
N ARG A 239 14.57 9.79 -10.31
CA ARG A 239 13.25 10.44 -10.11
C ARG A 239 12.74 10.22 -8.70
N THR A 240 11.78 11.04 -8.32
CA THR A 240 11.04 10.90 -7.07
C THR A 240 9.58 10.62 -7.37
N ASP A 241 9.11 9.46 -6.94
CA ASP A 241 7.71 9.07 -7.04
C ASP A 241 6.98 9.46 -5.74
N ILE A 242 5.73 9.86 -5.86
CA ILE A 242 4.95 10.30 -4.71
C ILE A 242 3.86 9.30 -4.36
N SER A 243 3.80 8.92 -3.09
CA SER A 243 2.69 8.18 -2.51
C SER A 243 2.02 8.97 -1.40
N ILE A 244 0.69 8.89 -1.34
CA ILE A 244 -0.10 9.30 -0.18
C ILE A 244 -0.38 8.05 0.63
N LEU A 245 0.06 8.05 1.88
CA LEU A 245 -0.28 7.00 2.84
C LEU A 245 -1.35 7.54 3.77
N PHE A 246 -2.57 7.06 3.57
CA PHE A 246 -3.77 7.53 4.26
C PHE A 246 -4.20 6.55 5.33
N TYR A 247 -4.42 7.06 6.55
CA TYR A 247 -4.91 6.30 7.68
C TYR A 247 -6.28 6.78 8.10
N GLU A 248 -7.20 5.86 8.38
CA GLU A 248 -8.49 6.13 8.98
C GLU A 248 -8.68 5.31 10.24
N SER A 249 -9.23 5.92 11.29
CA SER A 249 -9.63 5.25 12.52
C SER A 249 -11.06 4.74 12.41
N LEU A 250 -11.25 3.46 12.71
CA LEU A 250 -12.57 2.83 12.83
C LEU A 250 -13.11 2.84 14.27
N ALA A 251 -12.32 3.40 15.19
CA ALA A 251 -12.73 3.50 16.57
C ALA A 251 -13.81 4.56 16.75
N LYS A 252 -14.76 4.27 17.64
CA LYS A 252 -15.86 5.19 18.03
C LYS A 252 -15.78 5.40 19.54
N ASP A 253 -14.70 5.99 20.00
CA ASP A 253 -14.54 6.43 21.39
C ASP A 253 -15.09 7.85 21.60
N GLU A 254 -15.04 8.35 22.84
CA GLU A 254 -15.55 9.68 23.19
C GLU A 254 -14.90 10.83 22.40
N TRP A 255 -13.69 10.61 21.91
CA TRP A 255 -12.95 11.59 21.11
C TRP A 255 -13.42 11.69 19.65
N SER A 256 -14.37 10.87 19.22
CA SER A 256 -14.95 10.89 17.88
C SER A 256 -16.24 11.72 17.78
N LYS A 257 -16.64 12.39 18.86
CA LYS A 257 -17.95 13.04 18.96
C LYS A 257 -17.86 14.53 19.28
N GLY A 258 -18.83 15.30 18.76
CA GLY A 258 -19.04 16.71 19.07
C GLY A 258 -18.05 17.67 18.42
N ALA A 259 -18.16 18.94 18.79
CA ALA A 259 -17.37 20.04 18.22
C ALA A 259 -15.86 19.93 18.52
N GLU A 260 -15.49 19.21 19.57
CA GLU A 260 -14.09 18.96 19.96
C GLU A 260 -13.59 17.60 19.51
N ALA A 261 -14.25 16.97 18.52
CA ALA A 261 -13.84 15.68 17.97
C ALA A 261 -12.38 15.74 17.48
N ARG A 262 -11.61 14.75 17.86
CA ARG A 262 -10.23 14.61 17.34
C ARG A 262 -10.28 14.10 15.91
N PRO A 263 -9.35 14.54 15.05
CA PRO A 263 -9.23 13.99 13.70
C PRO A 263 -9.11 12.47 13.73
N ASP A 264 -9.98 11.82 12.98
CA ASP A 264 -10.05 10.36 12.81
C ASP A 264 -9.34 9.87 11.54
N ILE A 265 -8.81 10.80 10.74
CA ILE A 265 -8.01 10.53 9.55
C ILE A 265 -6.64 11.19 9.64
N ARG A 266 -5.66 10.60 8.93
CA ARG A 266 -4.29 11.10 8.81
C ARG A 266 -3.74 10.77 7.43
N ALA A 267 -3.03 11.72 6.82
CA ALA A 267 -2.35 11.51 5.55
C ALA A 267 -0.87 11.87 5.67
N PHE A 268 -0.01 11.07 5.03
CA PHE A 268 1.43 11.30 4.92
C PHE A 268 1.84 11.25 3.46
N GLN A 269 2.69 12.16 3.06
CA GLN A 269 3.35 12.10 1.76
C GLN A 269 4.66 11.32 1.90
N ILE A 270 4.85 10.35 1.02
CA ILE A 270 6.06 9.56 0.90
C ILE A 270 6.71 9.92 -0.42
N ASN A 271 7.89 10.52 -0.37
CA ASN A 271 8.72 10.78 -1.54
C ASN A 271 9.66 9.60 -1.73
N VAL A 272 9.35 8.73 -2.69
CA VAL A 272 10.13 7.52 -2.98
C VAL A 272 11.27 7.89 -3.91
N THR A 273 12.48 7.86 -3.38
CA THR A 273 13.72 8.17 -4.12
C THR A 273 14.30 6.92 -4.80
N LYS A 274 15.24 7.13 -5.71
CA LYS A 274 16.05 6.07 -6.32
C LYS A 274 16.70 5.18 -5.27
N ASP A 275 17.35 5.77 -4.25
CA ASP A 275 18.07 5.00 -3.23
C ASP A 275 17.14 4.08 -2.44
N MET A 276 15.91 4.52 -2.16
CA MET A 276 14.88 3.69 -1.52
C MET A 276 14.47 2.50 -2.38
N ARG A 277 14.34 2.70 -3.71
CA ARG A 277 14.02 1.64 -4.65
C ARG A 277 15.15 0.62 -4.73
N ILE A 278 16.40 1.08 -4.85
CA ILE A 278 17.59 0.22 -4.90
C ILE A 278 17.72 -0.60 -3.62
N ALA A 279 17.59 0.03 -2.44
CA ALA A 279 17.67 -0.69 -1.17
C ALA A 279 16.60 -1.80 -1.04
N LEU A 280 15.41 -1.60 -1.60
CA LEU A 280 14.40 -2.66 -1.62
C LEU A 280 14.73 -3.76 -2.63
N LEU A 281 15.29 -3.44 -3.80
CA LEU A 281 15.78 -4.42 -4.76
C LEU A 281 16.95 -5.24 -4.20
N ASP A 282 17.90 -4.61 -3.49
CA ASP A 282 19.01 -5.29 -2.81
C ASP A 282 18.48 -6.34 -1.82
N LYS A 283 17.46 -5.95 -1.03
CA LYS A 283 16.82 -6.86 -0.09
C LYS A 283 16.16 -8.04 -0.81
N PHE A 284 15.44 -7.81 -1.91
CA PHE A 284 14.77 -8.87 -2.65
C PHE A 284 15.77 -9.79 -3.37
N ALA A 285 16.83 -9.24 -3.95
CA ALA A 285 17.91 -10.00 -4.55
C ALA A 285 18.60 -10.90 -3.51
N MET A 286 18.96 -10.36 -2.36
CA MET A 286 19.55 -11.13 -1.26
C MET A 286 18.64 -12.29 -0.81
N VAL A 287 17.35 -12.04 -0.63
CA VAL A 287 16.39 -13.10 -0.26
C VAL A 287 16.28 -14.15 -1.37
N THR A 288 16.31 -13.74 -2.65
CA THR A 288 16.25 -14.65 -3.80
C THR A 288 17.48 -15.54 -3.86
N GLU A 289 18.69 -14.99 -3.62
CA GLU A 289 19.93 -15.74 -3.52
C GLU A 289 19.85 -16.82 -2.42
N HIS A 290 19.39 -16.44 -1.24
CA HIS A 290 19.21 -17.38 -0.13
C HIS A 290 18.20 -18.49 -0.46
N VAL A 291 17.09 -18.16 -1.15
CA VAL A 291 16.12 -19.17 -1.60
C VAL A 291 16.76 -20.13 -2.60
N SER A 292 17.55 -19.63 -3.54
CA SER A 292 18.23 -20.46 -4.55
C SER A 292 19.28 -21.39 -3.95
N ASN A 293 19.99 -20.92 -2.92
CA ASN A 293 21.04 -21.70 -2.24
C ASN A 293 20.47 -22.63 -1.15
N GLY A 294 19.21 -22.47 -0.77
CA GLY A 294 18.61 -23.19 0.37
C GLY A 294 19.13 -22.74 1.74
N GLU A 295 19.72 -21.55 1.82
CA GLU A 295 20.34 -21.01 3.02
C GLU A 295 19.39 -20.00 3.72
N VAL A 296 19.16 -20.17 5.01
CA VAL A 296 18.25 -19.29 5.76
C VAL A 296 18.92 -17.94 6.05
N PRO A 297 18.37 -16.79 5.62
CA PRO A 297 18.97 -15.49 5.89
C PRO A 297 18.86 -15.10 7.36
N MET A 298 19.62 -14.09 7.80
CA MET A 298 19.54 -13.54 9.15
C MET A 298 18.17 -13.00 9.46
N ALA A 299 17.68 -13.22 10.69
CA ALA A 299 16.41 -12.70 11.16
C ALA A 299 16.49 -11.21 11.53
N ASP A 300 15.40 -10.48 11.26
CA ASP A 300 15.14 -9.19 11.89
C ASP A 300 14.22 -9.43 13.09
N THR A 301 14.82 -9.60 14.28
CA THR A 301 14.12 -9.96 15.52
C THR A 301 13.07 -8.93 15.94
N SER A 302 13.20 -7.68 15.50
CA SER A 302 12.21 -6.62 15.78
C SER A 302 10.81 -6.89 15.20
N LYS A 303 10.67 -7.88 14.32
CA LYS A 303 9.43 -8.23 13.60
C LYS A 303 8.83 -9.57 14.02
N CYS A 304 9.38 -10.22 15.05
CA CYS A 304 8.97 -11.58 15.43
C CYS A 304 7.59 -11.66 16.11
N LEU A 305 7.08 -10.58 16.68
CA LEU A 305 5.85 -10.60 17.49
C LEU A 305 4.63 -11.19 16.76
N PHE A 306 4.49 -10.90 15.47
CA PHE A 306 3.37 -11.37 14.63
C PHE A 306 3.86 -12.18 13.43
N CYS A 307 5.04 -12.79 13.52
CA CYS A 307 5.59 -13.58 12.44
C CYS A 307 4.93 -14.98 12.42
N PRO A 308 4.37 -15.43 11.27
CA PRO A 308 3.74 -16.75 11.17
C PRO A 308 4.73 -17.92 11.14
N TYR A 309 6.03 -17.64 11.19
CA TYR A 309 7.11 -18.63 11.20
C TYR A 309 7.94 -18.56 12.49
N LYS A 310 7.39 -18.02 13.57
CA LYS A 310 8.15 -17.77 14.81
C LYS A 310 8.76 -19.05 15.38
N SER A 311 7.99 -20.16 15.47
CA SER A 311 8.51 -21.42 16.00
C SER A 311 9.53 -22.07 15.06
N THR A 312 9.28 -22.06 13.74
CA THR A 312 10.20 -22.59 12.73
C THR A 312 11.51 -21.82 12.70
N CYS A 313 11.43 -20.51 12.96
CA CYS A 313 12.58 -19.62 12.92
C CYS A 313 13.57 -19.87 14.08
N GLY A 314 13.16 -20.58 15.14
CA GLY A 314 13.99 -20.75 16.35
C GLY A 314 14.30 -19.40 16.99
N GLY A 315 13.41 -18.42 16.88
CA GLY A 315 13.59 -17.10 17.47
C GLY A 315 13.81 -17.25 18.97
N GLU A 316 15.05 -17.08 19.39
CA GLU A 316 15.42 -16.94 20.79
C GLU A 316 14.56 -15.83 21.39
N GLU A 317 13.97 -16.11 22.54
CA GLU A 317 13.17 -15.20 23.36
C GLU A 317 13.99 -13.98 23.84
#